data_4a14f7c7a10a302a56b32692382c8f5a
#
_entry.id   4a14f7c7a10a302a56b32692382c8f5a
#
_cell.length_a   1.000
_cell.length_b   1.000
_cell.length_c   1.000
_cell.angle_alpha   90.00
_cell.angle_beta   90.00
_cell.angle_gamma   90.00
#
_symmetry.space_group_name_H-M   'P 1'
#
loop_
_entity.id
_entity.type
_entity.pdbx_description
1 polymer ?
#
loop_
_entity_poly.entity_id
_entity_poly.type
_entity_poly.pdbx_seq_one_letter_code
_entity_poly.pdbx_strand_id
1 'polypeptide(L)'
;MRIALLTYRGNMYCGGQGIYAAALAQEWKRAGHDVHVFAGPPLPDLAPDIPLHEIPNDNVFGQAHPDFFDPKFPFSLLKPMSLWELGVSRFGVFPEMHTFGLRLMLRWPRFQERHRFDIVFDNQSLSWGLLGIRAMGVPVVSVIHHPLHIDRKADFAIDRRLSKRIKRTLYFPLWMQQRVAPRLDKIVTVSQASRAAIERYFGIPEKDISVVYNGTDAETFRPIDGVEKRQDLLFVGRTEDRKKGIGTMLEALTLLPDSVRLKIIDGRIPKDGLVPRTIRRYGLEKRVTIVDRMLAVGELVEQYSTARIALVPSFFEGFGFPASEAMACGLPVVANAVGALPEVVGSDGKAGCLVPPRDARAMARAIADILSEPGRASQMGRNARRRIQRTFRWSEAATELATVFEETIRAAHRRSRAT
;
A
#
# COMPACT_ATOMS: atom_id res chain seq x y z
N MET A 1 2.50 25.13 7.81
CA MET A 1 1.45 24.47 8.62
C MET A 1 2.10 23.51 9.59
N ARG A 2 1.44 23.27 10.75
CA ARG A 2 1.79 22.22 11.70
C ARG A 2 0.91 21.01 11.45
N ILE A 3 1.52 19.92 10.96
CA ILE A 3 0.82 18.73 10.45
C ILE A 3 1.02 17.57 11.44
N ALA A 4 -0.06 16.98 11.92
CA ALA A 4 -0.03 15.72 12.64
C ALA A 4 -0.36 14.57 11.68
N LEU A 5 0.64 13.83 11.24
CA LEU A 5 0.49 12.64 10.39
C LEU A 5 0.29 11.40 11.26
N LEU A 6 -0.84 10.73 11.10
CA LEU A 6 -1.20 9.55 11.88
C LEU A 6 -1.04 8.28 11.04
N THR A 7 -0.38 7.28 11.57
CA THR A 7 -0.34 5.94 10.98
C THR A 7 -0.44 4.87 12.06
N TYR A 8 -1.50 4.07 12.04
CA TYR A 8 -1.68 3.02 13.06
C TYR A 8 -0.65 1.90 12.95
N ARG A 9 0.03 1.80 11.80
CA ARG A 9 1.16 0.92 11.48
C ARG A 9 2.10 1.61 10.50
N GLY A 10 3.38 1.64 10.85
CA GLY A 10 4.42 2.21 10.00
C GLY A 10 5.28 1.17 9.27
N ASN A 11 4.77 -0.06 9.06
CA ASN A 11 5.55 -1.12 8.42
C ASN A 11 6.05 -0.71 7.03
N MET A 12 7.38 -0.70 6.86
CA MET A 12 8.03 -0.33 5.59
C MET A 12 8.01 -1.46 4.54
N TYR A 13 7.74 -2.70 4.96
CA TYR A 13 7.86 -3.88 4.10
C TYR A 13 6.52 -4.47 3.67
N CYS A 14 5.41 -3.99 4.20
CA CYS A 14 4.10 -4.56 3.92
C CYS A 14 3.02 -3.50 3.83
N GLY A 15 2.28 -3.48 2.74
CA GLY A 15 1.08 -2.66 2.56
C GLY A 15 1.32 -1.20 2.14
N GLY A 16 2.58 -0.73 2.07
CA GLY A 16 2.91 0.61 1.56
C GLY A 16 2.60 1.79 2.50
N GLN A 17 1.90 1.57 3.62
CA GLN A 17 1.50 2.66 4.54
C GLN A 17 2.70 3.33 5.23
N GLY A 18 3.72 2.56 5.61
CA GLY A 18 4.96 3.08 6.18
C GLY A 18 5.72 3.94 5.18
N ILE A 19 5.88 3.43 3.95
CA ILE A 19 6.53 4.14 2.84
C ILE A 19 5.79 5.46 2.55
N TYR A 20 4.47 5.43 2.46
CA TYR A 20 3.63 6.61 2.25
C TYR A 20 3.83 7.66 3.34
N ALA A 21 3.78 7.25 4.61
CA ALA A 21 3.94 8.15 5.73
C ALA A 21 5.35 8.77 5.78
N ALA A 22 6.40 7.95 5.61
CA ALA A 22 7.77 8.41 5.63
C ALA A 22 8.08 9.39 4.48
N ALA A 23 7.66 9.04 3.26
CA ALA A 23 7.90 9.88 2.09
C ALA A 23 7.20 11.24 2.19
N LEU A 24 5.91 11.27 2.58
CA LEU A 24 5.18 12.53 2.72
C LEU A 24 5.72 13.38 3.87
N ALA A 25 6.05 12.77 5.01
CA ALA A 25 6.64 13.51 6.13
C ALA A 25 7.94 14.20 5.72
N GLN A 26 8.79 13.50 4.97
CA GLN A 26 10.03 14.04 4.42
C GLN A 26 9.79 15.20 3.44
N GLU A 27 8.86 15.06 2.50
CA GLU A 27 8.57 16.10 1.52
C GLU A 27 7.92 17.34 2.16
N TRP A 28 6.99 17.18 3.09
CA TRP A 28 6.43 18.32 3.83
C TRP A 28 7.47 19.01 4.69
N LYS A 29 8.40 18.27 5.30
CA LYS A 29 9.52 18.87 6.03
C LYS A 29 10.41 19.69 5.12
N ARG A 30 10.76 19.17 3.92
CA ARG A 30 11.51 19.90 2.88
C ARG A 30 10.79 21.16 2.41
N ALA A 31 9.46 21.12 2.34
CA ALA A 31 8.62 22.26 2.00
C ALA A 31 8.46 23.28 3.15
N GLY A 32 9.14 23.10 4.29
CA GLY A 32 9.11 24.02 5.43
C GLY A 32 7.90 23.86 6.34
N HIS A 33 7.16 22.77 6.26
CA HIS A 33 6.10 22.45 7.21
C HIS A 33 6.68 21.86 8.50
N ASP A 34 6.00 22.10 9.62
CA ASP A 34 6.28 21.45 10.92
C ASP A 34 5.47 20.16 10.99
N VAL A 35 6.15 19.01 10.84
CA VAL A 35 5.52 17.70 10.71
C VAL A 35 5.86 16.81 11.89
N HIS A 36 4.85 16.28 12.55
CA HIS A 36 4.98 15.29 13.60
C HIS A 36 4.26 14.01 13.18
N VAL A 37 4.94 12.87 13.30
CA VAL A 37 4.36 11.55 12.98
C VAL A 37 3.94 10.86 14.26
N PHE A 38 2.68 10.42 14.32
CA PHE A 38 2.11 9.59 15.38
C PHE A 38 1.93 8.18 14.85
N ALA A 39 2.68 7.22 15.38
CA ALA A 39 2.67 5.87 14.82
C ALA A 39 2.44 4.80 15.89
N GLY A 40 1.70 3.75 15.49
CA GLY A 40 1.69 2.47 16.21
C GLY A 40 2.75 1.52 15.66
N PRO A 41 3.23 0.56 16.47
CA PRO A 41 4.19 -0.44 16.02
C PRO A 41 3.60 -1.38 14.93
N PRO A 42 4.45 -1.88 14.01
CA PRO A 42 5.85 -1.49 13.81
C PRO A 42 5.96 -0.05 13.33
N LEU A 43 6.98 0.67 13.84
CA LEU A 43 7.17 2.09 13.56
C LEU A 43 7.70 2.31 12.14
N PRO A 44 7.40 3.47 11.50
CA PRO A 44 8.01 3.84 10.23
C PRO A 44 9.47 4.24 10.43
N ASP A 45 10.26 4.03 9.38
CA ASP A 45 11.62 4.55 9.29
C ASP A 45 11.57 6.01 8.81
N LEU A 46 11.88 6.95 9.69
CA LEU A 46 11.80 8.37 9.43
C LEU A 46 13.18 9.01 9.48
N ALA A 47 13.34 10.15 8.78
CA ALA A 47 14.52 10.97 8.94
C ALA A 47 14.64 11.46 10.40
N PRO A 48 15.88 11.55 10.95
CA PRO A 48 16.10 11.84 12.38
C PRO A 48 15.52 13.18 12.88
N ASP A 49 15.29 14.11 11.96
CA ASP A 49 14.75 15.45 12.24
C ASP A 49 13.22 15.52 12.19
N ILE A 50 12.54 14.38 11.96
CA ILE A 50 11.08 14.30 12.00
C ILE A 50 10.63 13.71 13.34
N PRO A 51 9.93 14.48 14.19
CA PRO A 51 9.46 14.00 15.49
C PRO A 51 8.50 12.81 15.34
N LEU A 52 8.85 11.68 15.95
CA LEU A 52 8.03 10.48 16.04
C LEU A 52 7.43 10.34 17.43
N HIS A 53 6.11 10.29 17.50
CA HIS A 53 5.33 10.03 18.72
C HIS A 53 4.77 8.61 18.67
N GLU A 54 5.31 7.72 19.44
CA GLU A 54 4.80 6.37 19.54
C GLU A 54 3.46 6.33 20.28
N ILE A 55 2.45 5.77 19.63
CA ILE A 55 1.17 5.40 20.23
C ILE A 55 1.19 3.90 20.48
N PRO A 56 1.51 3.46 21.68
CA PRO A 56 1.74 2.05 21.95
C PRO A 56 0.48 1.24 21.69
N ASN A 57 0.67 0.12 21.01
CA ASN A 57 -0.30 -0.98 20.92
C ASN A 57 0.47 -2.30 21.11
N ASP A 58 -0.23 -3.39 21.27
CA ASP A 58 0.41 -4.67 21.55
C ASP A 58 0.85 -5.42 20.28
N ASN A 59 0.63 -4.81 19.10
CA ASN A 59 0.98 -5.39 17.79
C ASN A 59 0.65 -6.90 17.72
N VAL A 60 -0.56 -7.27 18.18
CA VAL A 60 -0.96 -8.66 18.40
C VAL A 60 -0.77 -9.53 17.15
N PHE A 61 -1.01 -8.97 15.96
CA PHE A 61 -0.79 -9.68 14.69
C PHE A 61 0.68 -9.80 14.31
N GLY A 62 1.53 -8.89 14.79
CA GLY A 62 2.98 -8.94 14.59
C GLY A 62 3.68 -9.93 15.52
N GLN A 63 3.12 -10.21 16.70
CA GLN A 63 3.77 -11.04 17.72
C GLN A 63 4.07 -12.48 17.26
N ALA A 64 3.34 -12.99 16.27
CA ALA A 64 3.61 -14.30 15.67
C ALA A 64 4.80 -14.29 14.69
N HIS A 65 5.37 -13.13 14.37
CA HIS A 65 6.47 -12.99 13.41
C HIS A 65 7.77 -12.62 14.15
N PRO A 66 8.88 -13.33 13.92
CA PRO A 66 10.13 -13.11 14.65
C PRO A 66 10.64 -11.66 14.63
N ASP A 67 10.48 -10.98 13.49
CA ASP A 67 10.96 -9.60 13.28
C ASP A 67 10.13 -8.55 14.03
N PHE A 68 8.95 -8.91 14.53
CA PHE A 68 8.04 -8.00 15.22
C PHE A 68 7.72 -8.42 16.64
N PHE A 69 8.38 -9.47 17.14
CA PHE A 69 8.17 -9.95 18.50
C PHE A 69 8.68 -8.94 19.53
N ASP A 70 7.80 -8.53 20.45
CA ASP A 70 8.16 -7.67 21.58
C ASP A 70 8.26 -8.50 22.87
N PRO A 71 9.44 -8.63 23.47
CA PRO A 71 9.63 -9.34 24.73
C PRO A 71 8.81 -8.76 25.91
N LYS A 72 8.39 -7.49 25.82
CA LYS A 72 7.55 -6.83 26.84
C LYS A 72 6.06 -7.13 26.68
N PHE A 73 5.66 -7.82 25.62
CA PHE A 73 4.25 -8.14 25.36
C PHE A 73 3.51 -8.79 26.55
N PRO A 74 4.07 -9.78 27.28
CA PRO A 74 3.37 -10.36 28.43
C PRO A 74 3.04 -9.34 29.52
N PHE A 75 3.90 -8.33 29.73
CA PHE A 75 3.66 -7.28 30.74
C PHE A 75 2.62 -6.24 30.28
N SER A 76 2.46 -6.08 28.98
CA SER A 76 1.45 -5.16 28.43
C SER A 76 0.02 -5.67 28.72
N LEU A 77 -0.16 -6.99 28.90
CA LEU A 77 -1.45 -7.61 29.21
C LEU A 77 -2.02 -7.19 30.60
N LEU A 78 -1.23 -6.56 31.45
CA LEU A 78 -1.74 -5.96 32.69
C LEU A 78 -2.62 -4.72 32.46
N LYS A 79 -2.66 -4.18 31.23
CA LYS A 79 -3.47 -3.02 30.89
C LYS A 79 -4.83 -3.46 30.33
N PRO A 80 -5.96 -2.86 30.78
CA PRO A 80 -7.30 -3.26 30.34
C PRO A 80 -7.49 -3.22 28.80
N MET A 81 -6.92 -2.23 28.14
CA MET A 81 -7.01 -2.08 26.68
C MET A 81 -6.24 -3.17 25.94
N SER A 82 -5.10 -3.59 26.47
CA SER A 82 -4.30 -4.70 25.94
C SER A 82 -4.99 -6.05 26.11
N LEU A 83 -5.61 -6.26 27.26
CA LEU A 83 -6.47 -7.46 27.48
C LEU A 83 -7.63 -7.49 26.50
N TRP A 84 -8.26 -6.35 26.24
CA TRP A 84 -9.32 -6.25 25.25
C TRP A 84 -8.78 -6.55 23.83
N GLU A 85 -7.64 -5.98 23.44
CA GLU A 85 -7.00 -6.26 22.15
C GLU A 85 -6.72 -7.76 21.96
N LEU A 86 -6.14 -8.40 22.96
CA LEU A 86 -5.89 -9.85 22.92
C LEU A 86 -7.20 -10.63 22.85
N GLY A 87 -8.18 -10.26 23.66
CA GLY A 87 -9.50 -10.92 23.70
C GLY A 87 -10.17 -10.91 22.34
N VAL A 88 -10.33 -9.72 21.73
CA VAL A 88 -11.02 -9.59 20.42
C VAL A 88 -10.21 -10.19 19.28
N SER A 89 -8.88 -10.18 19.36
CA SER A 89 -8.03 -10.79 18.32
C SER A 89 -8.21 -12.31 18.23
N ARG A 90 -8.51 -12.98 19.37
CA ARG A 90 -8.84 -14.41 19.42
C ARG A 90 -10.12 -14.75 18.63
N PHE A 91 -11.06 -13.81 18.55
CA PHE A 91 -12.24 -13.92 17.68
C PHE A 91 -11.98 -13.48 16.24
N GLY A 92 -10.74 -13.12 15.92
CA GLY A 92 -10.31 -12.73 14.59
C GLY A 92 -10.63 -11.28 14.23
N VAL A 93 -10.92 -10.42 15.20
CA VAL A 93 -11.06 -8.96 15.00
C VAL A 93 -9.67 -8.35 14.95
N PHE A 94 -9.51 -7.34 14.08
CA PHE A 94 -8.29 -6.54 13.98
C PHE A 94 -8.43 -5.28 14.85
N PRO A 95 -7.89 -5.26 16.08
CA PRO A 95 -8.19 -4.22 17.06
C PRO A 95 -7.37 -2.94 16.88
N GLU A 96 -6.22 -3.02 16.23
CA GLU A 96 -5.20 -1.96 16.25
C GLU A 96 -5.70 -0.62 15.71
N MET A 97 -6.52 -0.62 14.65
CA MET A 97 -7.11 0.63 14.14
C MET A 97 -8.00 1.32 15.18
N HIS A 98 -8.78 0.54 15.94
CA HIS A 98 -9.67 1.07 16.98
C HIS A 98 -8.88 1.67 18.14
N THR A 99 -7.96 0.90 18.69
CA THR A 99 -7.23 1.26 19.90
C THR A 99 -6.21 2.35 19.65
N PHE A 100 -5.57 2.37 18.47
CA PHE A 100 -4.69 3.46 18.05
C PHE A 100 -5.39 4.82 18.14
N GLY A 101 -6.54 4.95 17.46
CA GLY A 101 -7.27 6.20 17.46
C GLY A 101 -7.82 6.59 18.83
N LEU A 102 -8.29 5.62 19.63
CA LEU A 102 -8.77 5.90 20.98
C LEU A 102 -7.63 6.34 21.90
N ARG A 103 -6.49 5.65 21.89
CA ARG A 103 -5.30 6.03 22.67
C ARG A 103 -4.79 7.40 22.28
N LEU A 104 -4.80 7.73 21.00
CA LEU A 104 -4.41 9.04 20.50
C LEU A 104 -5.39 10.11 20.97
N MET A 105 -6.69 9.90 20.80
CA MET A 105 -7.74 10.84 21.21
C MET A 105 -7.63 11.20 22.70
N LEU A 106 -7.41 10.20 23.57
CA LEU A 106 -7.26 10.43 25.01
C LEU A 106 -6.02 11.27 25.39
N ARG A 107 -5.00 11.26 24.54
CA ARG A 107 -3.75 12.03 24.75
C ARG A 107 -3.73 13.34 23.97
N TRP A 108 -4.69 13.51 23.04
CA TRP A 108 -4.71 14.61 22.09
C TRP A 108 -4.67 16.00 22.73
N PRO A 109 -5.42 16.30 23.83
CA PRO A 109 -5.37 17.62 24.44
C PRO A 109 -3.96 18.08 24.80
N ARG A 110 -3.12 17.16 25.34
CA ARG A 110 -1.73 17.46 25.71
C ARG A 110 -0.85 17.73 24.48
N PHE A 111 -1.05 16.98 23.41
CA PHE A 111 -0.33 17.20 22.15
C PHE A 111 -0.76 18.53 21.51
N GLN A 112 -2.05 18.80 21.50
CA GLN A 112 -2.58 20.03 20.91
C GLN A 112 -2.16 21.28 21.69
N GLU A 113 -2.16 21.24 23.01
CA GLU A 113 -1.66 22.32 23.87
C GLU A 113 -0.18 22.63 23.57
N ARG A 114 0.64 21.59 23.43
CA ARG A 114 2.09 21.72 23.24
C ARG A 114 2.47 22.14 21.82
N HIS A 115 1.83 21.56 20.81
CA HIS A 115 2.27 21.69 19.41
C HIS A 115 1.33 22.53 18.55
N ARG A 116 0.06 22.72 18.94
CA ARG A 116 -0.96 23.53 18.24
C ARG A 116 -1.07 23.15 16.76
N PHE A 117 -1.33 21.89 16.47
CA PHE A 117 -1.50 21.39 15.11
C PHE A 117 -2.63 22.10 14.37
N ASP A 118 -2.37 22.45 13.11
CA ASP A 118 -3.35 23.09 12.22
C ASP A 118 -4.25 22.06 11.54
N ILE A 119 -3.73 20.84 11.35
CA ILE A 119 -4.40 19.74 10.63
C ILE A 119 -3.96 18.37 11.15
N VAL A 120 -4.88 17.43 11.15
CA VAL A 120 -4.61 16.00 11.32
C VAL A 120 -4.77 15.28 9.98
N PHE A 121 -3.77 14.53 9.58
CA PHE A 121 -3.83 13.67 8.41
C PHE A 121 -3.73 12.21 8.80
N ASP A 122 -4.83 11.48 8.65
CA ASP A 122 -4.94 10.07 9.00
C ASP A 122 -4.61 9.15 7.82
N ASN A 123 -3.63 8.27 8.02
CA ASN A 123 -3.25 7.25 7.04
C ASN A 123 -4.12 6.00 7.20
N GLN A 124 -5.38 6.12 6.78
CA GLN A 124 -6.38 5.05 6.69
C GLN A 124 -6.70 4.31 8.00
N SER A 125 -6.57 4.90 9.17
CA SER A 125 -7.09 4.25 10.38
C SER A 125 -8.62 4.32 10.42
N LEU A 126 -9.19 5.46 10.04
CA LEU A 126 -10.63 5.74 10.03
C LEU A 126 -11.29 5.34 11.36
N SER A 127 -10.59 5.59 12.47
CA SER A 127 -11.02 5.19 13.81
C SER A 127 -11.98 6.20 14.44
N TRP A 128 -12.76 5.74 15.40
CA TRP A 128 -13.66 6.63 16.19
C TRP A 128 -12.93 7.79 16.86
N GLY A 129 -11.68 7.59 17.27
CA GLY A 129 -10.87 8.63 17.91
C GLY A 129 -10.69 9.88 17.04
N LEU A 130 -10.72 9.75 15.71
CA LEU A 130 -10.63 10.87 14.79
C LEU A 130 -11.81 11.83 14.92
N LEU A 131 -13.02 11.30 15.18
CA LEU A 131 -14.21 12.15 15.41
C LEU A 131 -14.08 12.93 16.72
N GLY A 132 -13.47 12.34 17.76
CA GLY A 132 -13.16 13.04 19.01
C GLY A 132 -12.13 14.16 18.79
N ILE A 133 -11.05 13.91 18.07
CA ILE A 133 -10.04 14.92 17.72
C ILE A 133 -10.68 16.06 16.92
N ARG A 134 -11.51 15.73 15.93
CA ARG A 134 -12.27 16.72 15.15
C ARG A 134 -13.17 17.57 16.04
N ALA A 135 -13.88 16.96 16.99
CA ALA A 135 -14.74 17.67 17.95
C ALA A 135 -13.95 18.62 18.89
N MET A 136 -12.65 18.38 19.08
CA MET A 136 -11.75 19.29 19.80
C MET A 136 -11.25 20.47 18.94
N GLY A 137 -11.81 20.66 17.73
CA GLY A 137 -11.58 21.83 16.87
C GLY A 137 -10.45 21.71 15.87
N VAL A 138 -9.77 20.54 15.74
CA VAL A 138 -8.73 20.34 14.74
C VAL A 138 -9.31 19.62 13.53
N PRO A 139 -9.23 20.19 12.32
CA PRO A 139 -9.74 19.53 11.12
C PRO A 139 -8.99 18.25 10.82
N VAL A 140 -9.72 17.23 10.34
CA VAL A 140 -9.20 15.89 10.06
C VAL A 140 -9.43 15.53 8.60
N VAL A 141 -8.32 15.28 7.90
CA VAL A 141 -8.29 14.68 6.56
C VAL A 141 -7.86 13.23 6.69
N SER A 142 -8.48 12.30 5.97
CA SER A 142 -8.01 10.91 5.92
C SER A 142 -7.78 10.47 4.49
N VAL A 143 -6.65 9.77 4.26
CA VAL A 143 -6.45 9.05 3.01
C VAL A 143 -7.05 7.64 3.12
N ILE A 144 -7.72 7.21 2.06
CA ILE A 144 -8.18 5.83 1.88
C ILE A 144 -7.46 5.27 0.65
N HIS A 145 -6.45 4.44 0.86
CA HIS A 145 -5.68 3.83 -0.24
C HIS A 145 -6.55 2.90 -1.08
N HIS A 146 -7.40 2.14 -0.42
CA HIS A 146 -8.50 1.38 -1.02
C HIS A 146 -9.50 0.94 0.06
N PRO A 147 -10.78 0.78 -0.28
CA PRO A 147 -11.76 0.23 0.64
C PRO A 147 -11.45 -1.22 1.01
N LEU A 148 -11.33 -1.53 2.31
CA LEU A 148 -11.12 -2.90 2.81
C LEU A 148 -12.26 -3.86 2.45
N HIS A 149 -13.40 -3.35 1.97
CA HIS A 149 -14.48 -4.12 1.37
C HIS A 149 -14.03 -4.96 0.18
N ILE A 150 -13.08 -4.45 -0.61
CA ILE A 150 -12.51 -5.13 -1.76
C ILE A 150 -11.73 -6.36 -1.29
N ASP A 151 -10.93 -6.20 -0.24
CA ASP A 151 -10.17 -7.28 0.38
C ASP A 151 -11.10 -8.37 0.91
N ARG A 152 -12.14 -7.97 1.67
CA ARG A 152 -13.13 -8.91 2.18
C ARG A 152 -13.86 -9.66 1.07
N LYS A 153 -14.24 -8.96 -0.01
CA LYS A 153 -14.92 -9.58 -1.17
C LYS A 153 -14.02 -10.59 -1.88
N ALA A 154 -12.74 -10.26 -2.05
CA ALA A 154 -11.75 -11.17 -2.63
C ALA A 154 -11.56 -12.42 -1.76
N ASP A 155 -11.45 -12.26 -0.44
CA ASP A 155 -11.36 -13.37 0.51
C ASP A 155 -12.60 -14.28 0.47
N PHE A 156 -13.80 -13.70 0.34
CA PHE A 156 -15.06 -14.46 0.26
C PHE A 156 -15.21 -15.25 -1.04
N ALA A 157 -14.65 -14.75 -2.13
CA ALA A 157 -14.65 -15.46 -3.41
C ALA A 157 -13.75 -16.71 -3.37
N ILE A 158 -12.78 -16.73 -2.47
CA ILE A 158 -11.78 -17.78 -2.36
C ILE A 158 -12.20 -18.85 -1.34
N ASP A 159 -12.70 -18.45 -0.18
CA ASP A 159 -13.05 -19.38 0.89
C ASP A 159 -14.57 -19.39 1.13
N ARG A 160 -15.20 -20.49 0.71
CA ARG A 160 -16.65 -20.68 0.82
C ARG A 160 -17.09 -21.19 2.20
N ARG A 161 -16.17 -21.55 3.10
CA ARG A 161 -16.50 -22.07 4.43
C ARG A 161 -17.12 -20.96 5.28
N LEU A 162 -18.31 -21.22 5.83
CA LEU A 162 -19.06 -20.24 6.61
C LEU A 162 -18.26 -19.70 7.80
N SER A 163 -17.56 -20.57 8.55
CA SER A 163 -16.75 -20.18 9.70
C SER A 163 -15.64 -19.19 9.32
N LYS A 164 -14.98 -19.40 8.18
CA LYS A 164 -13.95 -18.47 7.69
C LYS A 164 -14.54 -17.15 7.19
N ARG A 165 -15.72 -17.19 6.58
CA ARG A 165 -16.43 -15.98 6.17
C ARG A 165 -16.86 -15.14 7.37
N ILE A 166 -17.38 -15.75 8.43
CA ILE A 166 -17.70 -15.08 9.69
C ILE A 166 -16.44 -14.45 10.29
N LYS A 167 -15.34 -15.20 10.39
CA LYS A 167 -14.05 -14.68 10.89
C LYS A 167 -13.56 -13.48 10.07
N ARG A 168 -13.65 -13.53 8.74
CA ARG A 168 -13.27 -12.42 7.86
C ARG A 168 -14.21 -11.21 7.95
N THR A 169 -15.49 -11.44 8.23
CA THR A 169 -16.43 -10.34 8.47
C THR A 169 -16.08 -9.58 9.76
N LEU A 170 -15.67 -10.31 10.79
CA LEU A 170 -15.26 -9.70 12.06
C LEU A 170 -13.86 -9.07 12.00
N TYR A 171 -12.97 -9.60 11.16
CA TYR A 171 -11.60 -9.14 11.02
C TYR A 171 -11.51 -7.67 10.64
N PHE A 172 -12.25 -7.24 9.62
CA PHE A 172 -12.19 -5.89 9.11
C PHE A 172 -13.18 -4.97 9.83
N PRO A 173 -12.74 -3.83 10.39
CA PRO A 173 -13.62 -2.87 11.07
C PRO A 173 -14.43 -2.01 10.07
N LEU A 174 -15.03 -2.63 9.06
CA LEU A 174 -15.69 -1.92 7.94
C LEU A 174 -16.83 -1.01 8.38
N TRP A 175 -17.65 -1.47 9.33
CA TRP A 175 -18.75 -0.69 9.86
C TRP A 175 -18.29 0.58 10.59
N MET A 176 -17.12 0.54 11.24
CA MET A 176 -16.49 1.72 11.82
C MET A 176 -16.06 2.69 10.72
N GLN A 177 -15.30 2.21 9.76
CA GLN A 177 -14.79 3.02 8.67
C GLN A 177 -15.92 3.67 7.87
N GLN A 178 -16.98 2.92 7.55
CA GLN A 178 -18.16 3.45 6.84
C GLN A 178 -18.89 4.56 7.61
N ARG A 179 -18.83 4.55 8.95
CA ARG A 179 -19.47 5.59 9.77
C ARG A 179 -18.55 6.76 10.06
N VAL A 180 -17.25 6.53 10.15
CA VAL A 180 -16.28 7.58 10.44
C VAL A 180 -15.96 8.41 9.18
N ALA A 181 -15.60 7.75 8.08
CA ALA A 181 -15.12 8.45 6.88
C ALA A 181 -16.04 9.58 6.38
N PRO A 182 -17.39 9.39 6.25
CA PRO A 182 -18.27 10.47 5.79
C PRO A 182 -18.41 11.65 6.77
N ARG A 183 -17.93 11.49 7.99
CA ARG A 183 -18.00 12.52 9.06
C ARG A 183 -16.69 13.29 9.25
N LEU A 184 -15.64 12.92 8.54
CA LEU A 184 -14.38 13.67 8.53
C LEU A 184 -14.50 14.94 7.67
N ASP A 185 -13.55 15.84 7.79
CA ASP A 185 -13.61 17.12 7.07
C ASP A 185 -13.29 16.96 5.59
N LYS A 186 -12.41 16.00 5.24
CA LYS A 186 -12.08 15.68 3.85
C LYS A 186 -11.56 14.25 3.71
N ILE A 187 -11.90 13.62 2.60
CA ILE A 187 -11.33 12.32 2.20
C ILE A 187 -10.44 12.51 0.97
N VAL A 188 -9.29 11.87 1.02
CA VAL A 188 -8.33 11.78 -0.08
C VAL A 188 -8.17 10.32 -0.47
N THR A 189 -7.86 10.06 -1.73
CA THR A 189 -7.49 8.73 -2.21
C THR A 189 -6.36 8.80 -3.23
N VAL A 190 -5.81 7.64 -3.59
CA VAL A 190 -4.56 7.53 -4.35
C VAL A 190 -4.76 7.15 -5.83
N SER A 191 -6.02 7.02 -6.27
CA SER A 191 -6.35 6.71 -7.67
C SER A 191 -7.82 7.00 -7.97
N GLN A 192 -8.15 7.20 -9.25
CA GLN A 192 -9.55 7.34 -9.70
C GLN A 192 -10.35 6.04 -9.44
N ALA A 193 -9.70 4.89 -9.64
CA ALA A 193 -10.32 3.59 -9.35
C ALA A 193 -10.68 3.47 -7.86
N SER A 194 -9.81 3.92 -6.96
CA SER A 194 -10.12 3.94 -5.52
C SER A 194 -11.21 4.96 -5.19
N ARG A 195 -11.28 6.11 -5.87
CA ARG A 195 -12.34 7.11 -5.69
C ARG A 195 -13.72 6.52 -6.00
N ALA A 196 -13.88 5.89 -7.15
CA ALA A 196 -15.13 5.21 -7.53
C ALA A 196 -15.50 4.08 -6.54
N ALA A 197 -14.50 3.36 -6.03
CA ALA A 197 -14.73 2.34 -5.02
C ALA A 197 -15.15 2.94 -3.65
N ILE A 198 -14.59 4.08 -3.25
CA ILE A 198 -14.97 4.79 -2.02
C ILE A 198 -16.42 5.28 -2.14
N GLU A 199 -16.81 5.91 -3.24
CA GLU A 199 -18.22 6.28 -3.45
C GLU A 199 -19.13 5.07 -3.27
N ARG A 200 -18.81 3.96 -3.94
CA ARG A 200 -19.63 2.73 -3.90
C ARG A 200 -19.76 2.12 -2.51
N TYR A 201 -18.67 2.09 -1.71
CA TYR A 201 -18.66 1.35 -0.43
C TYR A 201 -18.89 2.24 0.78
N PHE A 202 -18.61 3.53 0.72
CA PHE A 202 -18.75 4.47 1.82
C PHE A 202 -19.91 5.46 1.61
N GLY A 203 -20.46 5.55 0.39
CA GLY A 203 -21.51 6.50 0.06
C GLY A 203 -21.05 7.95 0.06
N ILE A 204 -19.74 8.19 -0.05
CA ILE A 204 -19.16 9.53 -0.16
C ILE A 204 -19.15 9.92 -1.64
N PRO A 205 -19.82 11.03 -2.05
CA PRO A 205 -19.83 11.43 -3.45
C PRO A 205 -18.43 11.68 -4.00
N GLU A 206 -18.16 11.27 -5.25
CA GLU A 206 -16.84 11.43 -5.88
C GLU A 206 -16.31 12.88 -5.84
N LYS A 207 -17.21 13.88 -5.98
CA LYS A 207 -16.86 15.30 -5.89
C LYS A 207 -16.26 15.73 -4.54
N ASP A 208 -16.57 14.99 -3.48
CA ASP A 208 -16.09 15.26 -2.11
C ASP A 208 -14.80 14.51 -1.79
N ILE A 209 -14.30 13.70 -2.74
CA ILE A 209 -13.08 12.91 -2.61
C ILE A 209 -12.01 13.52 -3.52
N SER A 210 -10.91 13.99 -2.95
CA SER A 210 -9.73 14.41 -3.72
C SER A 210 -8.88 13.20 -4.09
N VAL A 211 -8.42 13.14 -5.34
CA VAL A 211 -7.46 12.13 -5.78
C VAL A 211 -6.08 12.77 -5.82
N VAL A 212 -5.17 12.23 -5.03
CA VAL A 212 -3.75 12.60 -5.03
C VAL A 212 -2.95 11.31 -5.18
N TYR A 213 -2.28 11.17 -6.31
CA TYR A 213 -1.51 9.96 -6.60
C TYR A 213 -0.32 9.81 -5.66
N ASN A 214 0.05 8.57 -5.34
CA ASN A 214 1.29 8.31 -4.64
C ASN A 214 2.49 8.68 -5.51
N GLY A 215 3.58 9.07 -4.86
CA GLY A 215 4.87 9.18 -5.50
C GLY A 215 5.60 7.83 -5.57
N THR A 216 6.65 7.81 -6.37
CA THR A 216 7.67 6.76 -6.39
C THR A 216 9.03 7.46 -6.37
N ASP A 217 9.92 7.01 -5.50
CA ASP A 217 11.28 7.55 -5.42
C ASP A 217 12.11 7.09 -6.62
N ALA A 218 12.08 7.91 -7.70
CA ALA A 218 12.79 7.62 -8.93
C ALA A 218 14.31 7.88 -8.86
N GLU A 219 14.80 8.42 -7.75
CA GLU A 219 16.24 8.55 -7.48
C GLU A 219 16.80 7.26 -6.87
N THR A 220 16.07 6.66 -5.95
CA THR A 220 16.38 5.34 -5.39
C THR A 220 16.08 4.23 -6.39
N PHE A 221 14.85 4.20 -6.95
CA PHE A 221 14.46 3.24 -7.99
C PHE A 221 14.87 3.77 -9.37
N ARG A 222 16.09 3.47 -9.76
CA ARG A 222 16.65 3.85 -11.06
C ARG A 222 17.37 2.68 -11.72
N PRO A 223 17.48 2.68 -13.06
CA PRO A 223 18.31 1.69 -13.74
C PRO A 223 19.74 1.74 -13.23
N ILE A 224 20.36 0.59 -13.05
CA ILE A 224 21.80 0.50 -12.83
C ILE A 224 22.46 0.37 -14.20
N ASP A 225 23.32 1.30 -14.54
CA ASP A 225 24.01 1.33 -15.83
C ASP A 225 24.99 0.15 -15.99
N GLY A 226 25.08 -0.39 -17.20
CA GLY A 226 26.00 -1.46 -17.52
C GLY A 226 25.63 -2.85 -16.96
N VAL A 227 24.47 -2.98 -16.32
CA VAL A 227 24.04 -4.28 -15.78
C VAL A 227 23.41 -5.13 -16.87
N GLU A 228 23.90 -6.36 -17.00
CA GLU A 228 23.37 -7.33 -17.93
C GLU A 228 22.00 -7.88 -17.49
N LYS A 229 21.10 -8.09 -18.45
CA LYS A 229 19.81 -8.72 -18.20
C LYS A 229 19.99 -10.23 -17.96
N ARG A 230 19.77 -10.67 -16.71
CA ARG A 230 20.01 -12.05 -16.25
C ARG A 230 18.74 -12.90 -16.16
N GLN A 231 17.58 -12.26 -16.22
CA GLN A 231 16.28 -12.94 -16.11
C GLN A 231 15.23 -12.30 -17.01
N ASP A 232 14.32 -13.11 -17.54
CA ASP A 232 13.31 -12.60 -18.44
C ASP A 232 12.18 -11.90 -17.68
N LEU A 233 11.63 -12.58 -16.66
CA LEU A 233 10.45 -12.15 -15.94
C LEU A 233 10.76 -11.99 -14.45
N LEU A 234 10.20 -10.93 -13.84
CA LEU A 234 10.30 -10.65 -12.43
C LEU A 234 8.92 -10.40 -11.84
N PHE A 235 8.62 -11.06 -10.72
CA PHE A 235 7.50 -10.74 -9.84
C PHE A 235 8.01 -10.37 -8.46
N VAL A 236 7.49 -9.27 -7.90
CA VAL A 236 7.77 -8.81 -6.53
C VAL A 236 6.46 -8.64 -5.79
N GLY A 237 6.30 -9.34 -4.67
CA GLY A 237 5.12 -9.19 -3.83
C GLY A 237 4.75 -10.44 -3.04
N ARG A 238 3.77 -10.31 -2.16
CA ARG A 238 3.31 -11.38 -1.28
C ARG A 238 2.58 -12.47 -2.07
N THR A 239 3.18 -13.63 -2.16
CA THR A 239 2.71 -14.74 -3.01
C THR A 239 1.51 -15.48 -2.42
N GLU A 240 1.38 -15.51 -1.09
CA GLU A 240 0.22 -16.10 -0.42
C GLU A 240 -1.03 -15.20 -0.46
N ASP A 241 -0.86 -13.92 -0.84
CA ASP A 241 -1.99 -13.06 -1.13
C ASP A 241 -2.57 -13.40 -2.52
N ARG A 242 -3.66 -14.15 -2.51
CA ARG A 242 -4.31 -14.62 -3.74
C ARG A 242 -4.78 -13.51 -4.66
N LYS A 243 -4.92 -12.28 -4.15
CA LYS A 243 -5.22 -11.09 -4.98
C LYS A 243 -4.07 -10.74 -5.92
N LYS A 244 -2.86 -11.22 -5.63
CA LYS A 244 -1.68 -11.00 -6.47
C LYS A 244 -1.63 -11.85 -7.75
N GLY A 245 -2.60 -12.72 -7.97
CA GLY A 245 -2.80 -13.39 -9.27
C GLY A 245 -1.73 -14.39 -9.68
N ILE A 246 -0.97 -14.93 -8.73
CA ILE A 246 0.16 -15.85 -8.96
C ILE A 246 -0.22 -17.05 -9.84
N GLY A 247 -1.43 -17.62 -9.64
CA GLY A 247 -1.90 -18.75 -10.44
C GLY A 247 -1.95 -18.42 -11.92
N THR A 248 -2.50 -17.27 -12.29
CA THR A 248 -2.58 -16.81 -13.70
C THR A 248 -1.19 -16.58 -14.30
N MET A 249 -0.26 -16.02 -13.51
CA MET A 249 1.11 -15.78 -13.92
C MET A 249 1.87 -17.10 -14.21
N LEU A 250 1.76 -18.07 -13.31
CA LEU A 250 2.42 -19.36 -13.47
C LEU A 250 1.79 -20.17 -14.61
N GLU A 251 0.47 -20.07 -14.81
CA GLU A 251 -0.19 -20.62 -15.99
C GLU A 251 0.29 -19.96 -17.28
N ALA A 252 0.43 -18.64 -17.32
CA ALA A 252 0.99 -17.94 -18.47
C ALA A 252 2.41 -18.40 -18.80
N LEU A 253 3.24 -18.68 -17.79
CA LEU A 253 4.58 -19.20 -17.99
C LEU A 253 4.59 -20.55 -18.71
N THR A 254 3.59 -21.43 -18.50
CA THR A 254 3.48 -22.70 -19.22
C THR A 254 3.21 -22.54 -20.73
N LEU A 255 2.71 -21.39 -21.14
CA LEU A 255 2.39 -21.07 -22.55
C LEU A 255 3.54 -20.38 -23.28
N LEU A 256 4.65 -20.10 -22.58
CA LEU A 256 5.85 -19.49 -23.12
C LEU A 256 6.93 -20.53 -23.40
N PRO A 257 7.89 -20.25 -24.30
CA PRO A 257 9.03 -21.14 -24.56
C PRO A 257 9.75 -21.57 -23.29
N ASP A 258 10.26 -22.79 -23.26
CA ASP A 258 10.94 -23.37 -22.09
C ASP A 258 12.23 -22.64 -21.68
N SER A 259 12.78 -21.80 -22.53
CA SER A 259 13.91 -20.92 -22.23
C SER A 259 13.55 -19.74 -21.32
N VAL A 260 12.27 -19.34 -21.28
CA VAL A 260 11.83 -18.17 -20.48
C VAL A 260 11.88 -18.50 -18.99
N ARG A 261 12.54 -17.65 -18.21
CA ARG A 261 12.74 -17.79 -16.77
C ARG A 261 11.97 -16.73 -16.00
N LEU A 262 11.43 -17.14 -14.84
CA LEU A 262 10.73 -16.26 -13.92
C LEU A 262 11.46 -16.23 -12.57
N LYS A 263 11.71 -15.05 -12.04
CA LYS A 263 12.11 -14.85 -10.64
C LYS A 263 10.94 -14.33 -9.83
N ILE A 264 10.68 -14.95 -8.69
CA ILE A 264 9.67 -14.54 -7.71
C ILE A 264 10.38 -14.08 -6.45
N ILE A 265 10.08 -12.86 -6.00
CA ILE A 265 10.61 -12.28 -4.77
C ILE A 265 9.46 -12.04 -3.79
N ASP A 266 9.56 -12.65 -2.62
CA ASP A 266 8.64 -12.47 -1.50
C ASP A 266 9.41 -12.60 -0.19
N GLY A 267 9.07 -11.83 0.82
CA GLY A 267 9.72 -11.87 2.12
C GLY A 267 9.52 -13.18 2.90
N ARG A 268 8.52 -14.00 2.51
CA ARG A 268 8.25 -15.31 3.12
C ARG A 268 7.34 -16.17 2.25
N ILE A 269 7.88 -17.25 1.74
CA ILE A 269 7.15 -18.25 0.97
C ILE A 269 7.06 -19.56 1.77
N PRO A 270 5.88 -19.98 2.24
CA PRO A 270 5.74 -21.26 2.94
C PRO A 270 6.11 -22.44 2.03
N LYS A 271 6.83 -23.43 2.55
CA LYS A 271 7.27 -24.62 1.78
C LYS A 271 6.11 -25.34 1.07
N ASP A 272 4.94 -25.38 1.72
CA ASP A 272 3.71 -25.93 1.17
C ASP A 272 2.69 -24.85 0.80
N GLY A 273 3.16 -23.64 0.49
CA GLY A 273 2.36 -22.51 0.08
C GLY A 273 1.80 -22.64 -1.34
N LEU A 274 1.08 -21.59 -1.75
CA LEU A 274 0.46 -21.54 -3.08
C LEU A 274 1.51 -21.66 -4.20
N VAL A 275 2.62 -20.94 -4.10
CA VAL A 275 3.66 -20.90 -5.15
C VAL A 275 4.33 -22.24 -5.33
N PRO A 276 4.96 -22.88 -4.31
CA PRO A 276 5.63 -24.17 -4.49
C PRO A 276 4.70 -25.27 -4.99
N ARG A 277 3.44 -25.28 -4.53
CA ARG A 277 2.45 -26.25 -5.01
C ARG A 277 2.08 -26.03 -6.47
N THR A 278 1.93 -24.78 -6.89
CA THR A 278 1.57 -24.47 -8.29
C THR A 278 2.74 -24.72 -9.23
N ILE A 279 3.97 -24.41 -8.82
CA ILE A 279 5.20 -24.74 -9.57
C ILE A 279 5.28 -26.24 -9.82
N ARG A 280 5.15 -27.08 -8.77
CA ARG A 280 5.14 -28.54 -8.92
C ARG A 280 4.01 -29.04 -9.82
N ARG A 281 2.81 -28.46 -9.67
CA ARG A 281 1.64 -28.85 -10.50
C ARG A 281 1.87 -28.62 -11.99
N TYR A 282 2.62 -27.58 -12.34
CA TYR A 282 2.88 -27.20 -13.73
C TYR A 282 4.26 -27.65 -14.25
N GLY A 283 5.06 -28.33 -13.44
CA GLY A 283 6.41 -28.77 -13.84
C GLY A 283 7.38 -27.62 -14.12
N LEU A 284 7.28 -26.53 -13.35
CA LEU A 284 8.03 -25.30 -13.60
C LEU A 284 9.30 -25.15 -12.74
N GLU A 285 9.73 -26.19 -12.03
CA GLU A 285 10.84 -26.14 -11.07
C GLU A 285 12.16 -25.65 -11.70
N LYS A 286 12.39 -25.98 -12.94
CA LYS A 286 13.59 -25.56 -13.69
C LYS A 286 13.50 -24.15 -14.27
N ARG A 287 12.29 -23.56 -14.26
CA ARG A 287 12.01 -22.25 -14.89
C ARG A 287 11.74 -21.14 -13.88
N VAL A 288 11.50 -21.47 -12.61
CA VAL A 288 11.16 -20.49 -11.56
C VAL A 288 12.24 -20.47 -10.48
N THR A 289 12.81 -19.29 -10.26
CA THR A 289 13.74 -19.04 -9.15
C THR A 289 12.97 -18.29 -8.06
N ILE A 290 13.07 -18.74 -6.82
CA ILE A 290 12.42 -18.13 -5.66
C ILE A 290 13.48 -17.45 -4.79
N VAL A 291 13.20 -16.20 -4.40
CA VAL A 291 13.92 -15.46 -3.35
C VAL A 291 12.96 -15.31 -2.17
N ASP A 292 13.16 -16.16 -1.17
CA ASP A 292 12.32 -16.26 0.05
C ASP A 292 12.99 -15.51 1.21
N ARG A 293 13.15 -14.20 1.04
CA ARG A 293 13.61 -13.27 2.07
C ARG A 293 13.26 -11.83 1.71
N MET A 294 13.21 -10.99 2.71
CA MET A 294 13.18 -9.54 2.48
C MET A 294 14.48 -9.08 1.84
N LEU A 295 14.38 -8.25 0.83
CA LEU A 295 15.52 -7.61 0.18
C LEU A 295 15.68 -6.18 0.70
N ALA A 296 16.91 -5.75 0.88
CA ALA A 296 17.21 -4.32 1.03
C ALA A 296 16.85 -3.58 -0.27
N VAL A 297 16.57 -2.30 -0.17
CA VAL A 297 16.13 -1.50 -1.33
C VAL A 297 17.12 -1.57 -2.49
N GLY A 298 18.43 -1.47 -2.21
CA GLY A 298 19.48 -1.60 -3.23
C GLY A 298 19.47 -2.96 -3.94
N GLU A 299 19.26 -4.06 -3.19
CA GLU A 299 19.13 -5.39 -3.77
C GLU A 299 17.88 -5.50 -4.66
N LEU A 300 16.77 -4.88 -4.24
CA LEU A 300 15.52 -4.86 -5.01
C LEU A 300 15.70 -4.08 -6.33
N VAL A 301 16.39 -2.95 -6.29
CA VAL A 301 16.74 -2.16 -7.48
C VAL A 301 17.62 -2.97 -8.44
N GLU A 302 18.56 -3.76 -7.93
CA GLU A 302 19.36 -4.69 -8.76
C GLU A 302 18.46 -5.75 -9.43
N GLN A 303 17.48 -6.31 -8.71
CA GLN A 303 16.55 -7.28 -9.31
C GLN A 303 15.71 -6.65 -10.42
N TYR A 304 15.20 -5.45 -10.22
CA TYR A 304 14.50 -4.70 -11.27
C TYR A 304 15.44 -4.40 -12.46
N SER A 305 16.67 -3.98 -12.20
CA SER A 305 17.63 -3.63 -13.25
C SER A 305 18.08 -4.83 -14.09
N THR A 306 18.17 -6.02 -13.49
CA THR A 306 18.58 -7.26 -14.18
C THR A 306 17.46 -8.01 -14.89
N ALA A 307 16.19 -7.64 -14.66
CA ALA A 307 15.05 -8.24 -15.32
C ALA A 307 14.75 -7.58 -16.69
N ARG A 308 14.03 -8.29 -17.55
CA ARG A 308 13.56 -7.79 -18.87
C ARG A 308 12.13 -7.26 -18.80
N ILE A 309 11.25 -7.90 -18.01
CA ILE A 309 9.83 -7.53 -17.82
C ILE A 309 9.45 -7.75 -16.36
N ALA A 310 8.73 -6.78 -15.78
CA ALA A 310 8.05 -6.98 -14.49
C ALA A 310 6.60 -7.43 -14.71
N LEU A 311 6.14 -8.37 -13.89
CA LEU A 311 4.79 -8.91 -13.95
C LEU A 311 3.98 -8.43 -12.74
N VAL A 312 2.80 -7.84 -12.98
CA VAL A 312 1.86 -7.41 -11.94
C VAL A 312 0.47 -7.98 -12.23
N PRO A 313 0.29 -9.31 -12.00
CA PRO A 313 -0.94 -10.03 -12.34
C PRO A 313 -2.06 -9.85 -11.33
N SER A 314 -2.00 -8.81 -10.51
CA SER A 314 -2.92 -8.54 -9.41
C SER A 314 -4.38 -8.43 -9.87
N PHE A 315 -5.32 -8.85 -9.03
CA PHE A 315 -6.75 -8.69 -9.27
C PHE A 315 -7.32 -7.39 -8.69
N PHE A 316 -6.51 -6.68 -7.93
CA PHE A 316 -6.77 -5.32 -7.48
C PHE A 316 -5.48 -4.68 -6.96
N GLU A 317 -5.28 -3.39 -7.27
CA GLU A 317 -4.25 -2.54 -6.69
C GLU A 317 -4.86 -1.16 -6.41
N GLY A 318 -4.59 -0.61 -5.21
CA GLY A 318 -4.98 0.76 -4.89
C GLY A 318 -4.11 1.79 -5.61
N PHE A 319 -2.81 1.47 -5.76
CA PHE A 319 -1.84 2.22 -6.57
C PHE A 319 -0.96 1.27 -7.38
N GLY A 320 -0.23 0.35 -6.75
CA GLY A 320 0.63 -0.63 -7.41
C GLY A 320 2.10 -0.25 -7.37
N PHE A 321 2.65 -0.09 -6.15
CA PHE A 321 4.07 0.20 -5.96
C PHE A 321 5.02 -0.72 -6.74
N PRO A 322 4.82 -2.06 -6.79
CA PRO A 322 5.71 -2.91 -7.59
C PRO A 322 5.75 -2.55 -9.08
N ALA A 323 4.62 -2.09 -9.64
CA ALA A 323 4.59 -1.61 -11.02
C ALA A 323 5.36 -0.29 -11.16
N SER A 324 5.10 0.69 -10.29
CA SER A 324 5.74 2.00 -10.37
C SER A 324 7.25 1.95 -10.08
N GLU A 325 7.70 1.10 -9.16
CA GLU A 325 9.10 0.83 -8.85
C GLU A 325 9.84 0.19 -10.04
N ALA A 326 9.25 -0.86 -10.64
CA ALA A 326 9.77 -1.47 -11.85
C ALA A 326 9.89 -0.46 -12.99
N MET A 327 8.85 0.35 -13.21
CA MET A 327 8.82 1.40 -14.23
C MET A 327 9.88 2.48 -13.95
N ALA A 328 10.07 2.88 -12.70
CA ALA A 328 11.11 3.81 -12.29
C ALA A 328 12.52 3.26 -12.60
N CYS A 329 12.74 1.95 -12.43
CA CYS A 329 13.95 1.25 -12.86
C CYS A 329 14.04 1.03 -14.39
N GLY A 330 13.17 1.63 -15.18
CA GLY A 330 13.20 1.52 -16.64
C GLY A 330 12.79 0.15 -17.16
N LEU A 331 11.98 -0.59 -16.40
CA LEU A 331 11.52 -1.92 -16.76
C LEU A 331 10.08 -1.85 -17.32
N PRO A 332 9.80 -2.42 -18.50
CA PRO A 332 8.43 -2.53 -18.99
C PRO A 332 7.61 -3.46 -18.09
N VAL A 333 6.33 -3.15 -17.92
CA VAL A 333 5.42 -3.89 -17.05
C VAL A 333 4.35 -4.58 -17.87
N VAL A 334 4.09 -5.87 -17.59
CA VAL A 334 2.87 -6.57 -18.03
C VAL A 334 1.97 -6.71 -16.79
N ALA A 335 0.80 -6.07 -16.82
CA ALA A 335 -0.11 -6.00 -15.69
C ALA A 335 -1.56 -6.31 -16.08
N ASN A 336 -2.35 -6.77 -15.13
CA ASN A 336 -3.79 -6.83 -15.31
C ASN A 336 -4.42 -5.44 -15.36
N ALA A 337 -5.41 -5.23 -16.23
CA ALA A 337 -6.17 -3.98 -16.35
C ALA A 337 -7.18 -3.83 -15.19
N VAL A 338 -6.69 -3.65 -13.95
CA VAL A 338 -7.52 -3.57 -12.73
C VAL A 338 -7.06 -2.47 -11.78
N GLY A 339 -8.00 -1.92 -11.01
CA GLY A 339 -7.70 -0.89 -10.01
C GLY A 339 -6.92 0.28 -10.62
N ALA A 340 -5.89 0.73 -9.95
CA ALA A 340 -5.04 1.83 -10.39
C ALA A 340 -3.99 1.44 -11.46
N LEU A 341 -3.82 0.17 -11.81
CA LEU A 341 -2.78 -0.24 -12.77
C LEU A 341 -2.92 0.43 -14.15
N PRO A 342 -4.12 0.63 -14.72
CA PRO A 342 -4.27 1.42 -15.95
C PRO A 342 -3.82 2.88 -15.79
N GLU A 343 -4.00 3.46 -14.60
CA GLU A 343 -3.59 4.83 -14.32
C GLU A 343 -2.06 4.94 -14.17
N VAL A 344 -1.42 3.94 -13.56
CA VAL A 344 0.03 3.91 -13.33
C VAL A 344 0.79 3.49 -14.60
N VAL A 345 0.42 2.37 -15.22
CA VAL A 345 1.11 1.82 -16.38
C VAL A 345 0.82 2.64 -17.65
N GLY A 346 -0.39 3.21 -17.74
CA GLY A 346 -0.90 3.85 -18.96
C GLY A 346 -1.59 2.84 -19.88
N SER A 347 -2.66 3.29 -20.54
CA SER A 347 -3.47 2.45 -21.43
C SER A 347 -3.06 2.50 -22.90
N ASP A 348 -2.04 3.30 -23.24
CA ASP A 348 -1.56 3.51 -24.61
C ASP A 348 -0.54 2.47 -25.10
N GLY A 349 -0.15 1.53 -24.24
CA GLY A 349 0.83 0.47 -24.55
C GLY A 349 2.28 0.95 -24.67
N LYS A 350 2.58 2.23 -24.40
CA LYS A 350 3.92 2.79 -24.57
C LYS A 350 4.89 2.49 -23.44
N ALA A 351 4.39 2.36 -22.21
CA ALA A 351 5.19 2.14 -21.01
C ALA A 351 5.08 0.71 -20.44
N GLY A 352 4.07 -0.04 -20.88
CA GLY A 352 3.79 -1.41 -20.49
C GLY A 352 2.56 -1.94 -21.19
N CYS A 353 2.19 -3.18 -20.93
CA CYS A 353 1.01 -3.84 -21.48
C CYS A 353 -0.01 -4.15 -20.40
N LEU A 354 -1.26 -3.80 -20.65
CA LEU A 354 -2.40 -4.17 -19.82
C LEU A 354 -3.14 -5.34 -20.46
N VAL A 355 -3.43 -6.36 -19.64
CA VAL A 355 -4.15 -7.56 -20.09
C VAL A 355 -5.41 -7.78 -19.25
N PRO A 356 -6.43 -8.48 -19.78
CA PRO A 356 -7.59 -8.84 -18.98
C PRO A 356 -7.20 -9.67 -17.75
N PRO A 357 -7.81 -9.45 -16.59
CA PRO A 357 -7.53 -10.23 -15.39
C PRO A 357 -7.93 -11.69 -15.59
N ARG A 358 -7.15 -12.63 -15.06
CA ARG A 358 -7.35 -14.08 -15.17
C ARG A 358 -7.21 -14.65 -16.58
N ASP A 359 -6.62 -13.90 -17.51
CA ASP A 359 -6.33 -14.37 -18.86
C ASP A 359 -4.83 -14.68 -19.02
N ALA A 360 -4.46 -15.92 -18.71
CA ALA A 360 -3.08 -16.42 -18.85
C ALA A 360 -2.58 -16.36 -20.29
N ARG A 361 -3.48 -16.57 -21.28
CA ARG A 361 -3.12 -16.52 -22.70
C ARG A 361 -2.80 -15.09 -23.16
N ALA A 362 -3.61 -14.11 -22.75
CA ALA A 362 -3.32 -12.70 -23.05
C ALA A 362 -2.01 -12.25 -22.41
N MET A 363 -1.76 -12.67 -21.15
CA MET A 363 -0.51 -12.38 -20.45
C MET A 363 0.69 -13.01 -21.17
N ALA A 364 0.61 -14.28 -21.56
CA ALA A 364 1.67 -14.96 -22.29
C ALA A 364 1.97 -14.28 -23.63
N ARG A 365 0.94 -13.90 -24.41
CA ARG A 365 1.12 -13.14 -25.66
C ARG A 365 1.84 -11.82 -25.43
N ALA A 366 1.38 -11.01 -24.47
CA ALA A 366 2.01 -9.73 -24.16
C ALA A 366 3.48 -9.87 -23.75
N ILE A 367 3.80 -10.92 -23.00
CA ILE A 367 5.20 -11.24 -22.62
C ILE A 367 6.00 -11.63 -23.87
N ALA A 368 5.48 -12.55 -24.69
CA ALA A 368 6.18 -13.01 -25.90
C ALA A 368 6.46 -11.84 -26.86
N ASP A 369 5.49 -10.97 -27.08
CA ASP A 369 5.62 -9.79 -27.96
C ASP A 369 6.73 -8.83 -27.47
N ILE A 370 6.87 -8.64 -26.17
CA ILE A 370 7.94 -7.78 -25.61
C ILE A 370 9.30 -8.49 -25.70
N LEU A 371 9.36 -9.80 -25.43
CA LEU A 371 10.63 -10.55 -25.46
C LEU A 371 11.18 -10.74 -26.86
N SER A 372 10.31 -10.83 -27.90
CA SER A 372 10.72 -11.00 -29.30
C SER A 372 11.40 -9.76 -29.89
N GLU A 373 11.15 -8.56 -29.32
CA GLU A 373 11.67 -7.30 -29.84
C GLU A 373 12.46 -6.52 -28.76
N PRO A 374 13.76 -6.79 -28.56
CA PRO A 374 14.58 -6.13 -27.51
C PRO A 374 14.60 -4.59 -27.62
N GLY A 375 14.57 -4.05 -28.83
CA GLY A 375 14.50 -2.61 -29.07
C GLY A 375 13.20 -1.99 -28.55
N ARG A 376 12.06 -2.69 -28.73
CA ARG A 376 10.76 -2.29 -28.21
C ARG A 376 10.74 -2.35 -26.69
N ALA A 377 11.23 -3.43 -26.08
CA ALA A 377 11.33 -3.56 -24.62
C ALA A 377 12.12 -2.40 -24.02
N SER A 378 13.27 -2.04 -24.59
CA SER A 378 14.10 -0.93 -24.14
C SER A 378 13.38 0.41 -24.29
N GLN A 379 12.66 0.64 -25.38
CA GLN A 379 11.89 1.88 -25.59
C GLN A 379 10.72 1.97 -24.58
N MET A 380 10.00 0.87 -24.34
CA MET A 380 8.94 0.81 -23.33
C MET A 380 9.49 1.12 -21.94
N GLY A 381 10.64 0.58 -21.58
CA GLY A 381 11.30 0.85 -20.29
C GLY A 381 11.67 2.34 -20.13
N ARG A 382 12.22 2.98 -21.18
CA ARG A 382 12.49 4.42 -21.15
C ARG A 382 11.21 5.25 -21.00
N ASN A 383 10.13 4.86 -21.66
CA ASN A 383 8.84 5.52 -21.54
C ASN A 383 8.24 5.34 -20.14
N ALA A 384 8.36 4.11 -19.57
CA ALA A 384 7.93 3.79 -18.23
C ALA A 384 8.60 4.69 -17.20
N ARG A 385 9.94 4.79 -17.22
CA ARG A 385 10.69 5.68 -16.32
C ARG A 385 10.27 7.14 -16.47
N ARG A 386 10.19 7.65 -17.71
CA ARG A 386 9.75 9.05 -17.96
C ARG A 386 8.36 9.32 -17.40
N ARG A 387 7.44 8.35 -17.49
CA ARG A 387 6.10 8.47 -16.93
C ARG A 387 6.14 8.62 -15.42
N ILE A 388 6.91 7.79 -14.72
CA ILE A 388 7.06 7.88 -13.26
C ILE A 388 7.66 9.23 -12.87
N GLN A 389 8.75 9.63 -13.50
CA GLN A 389 9.42 10.89 -13.20
C GLN A 389 8.58 12.16 -13.45
N ARG A 390 7.58 12.08 -14.34
CA ARG A 390 6.72 13.22 -14.67
C ARG A 390 5.42 13.26 -13.86
N THR A 391 4.86 12.10 -13.50
CA THR A 391 3.48 12.04 -13.00
C THR A 391 3.38 11.56 -11.56
N PHE A 392 4.36 10.76 -11.09
CA PHE A 392 4.25 10.10 -9.79
C PHE A 392 5.42 10.47 -8.89
N ARG A 393 5.50 11.73 -8.50
CA ARG A 393 6.53 12.26 -7.60
C ARG A 393 5.97 12.52 -6.21
N TRP A 394 6.72 12.15 -5.18
CA TRP A 394 6.32 12.44 -3.79
C TRP A 394 6.21 13.94 -3.51
N SER A 395 7.07 14.76 -4.13
CA SER A 395 7.00 16.23 -3.99
C SER A 395 5.70 16.83 -4.54
N GLU A 396 5.17 16.29 -5.65
CA GLU A 396 3.87 16.70 -6.19
C GLU A 396 2.73 16.24 -5.28
N ALA A 397 2.76 14.96 -4.86
CA ALA A 397 1.78 14.44 -3.92
C ALA A 397 1.72 15.26 -2.62
N ALA A 398 2.86 15.62 -2.07
CA ALA A 398 2.95 16.45 -0.87
C ALA A 398 2.39 17.86 -1.09
N THR A 399 2.64 18.47 -2.25
CA THR A 399 2.13 19.80 -2.62
C THR A 399 0.61 19.79 -2.81
N GLU A 400 0.09 18.81 -3.54
CA GLU A 400 -1.36 18.65 -3.74
C GLU A 400 -2.09 18.41 -2.42
N LEU A 401 -1.53 17.56 -1.54
CA LEU A 401 -2.09 17.34 -0.21
C LEU A 401 -2.04 18.60 0.65
N ALA A 402 -0.96 19.39 0.60
CA ALA A 402 -0.87 20.66 1.32
C ALA A 402 -1.96 21.63 0.87
N THR A 403 -2.27 21.68 -0.42
CA THR A 403 -3.39 22.48 -0.96
C THR A 403 -4.73 22.00 -0.39
N VAL A 404 -4.97 20.69 -0.38
CA VAL A 404 -6.18 20.10 0.23
C VAL A 404 -6.28 20.44 1.72
N PHE A 405 -5.14 20.43 2.45
CA PHE A 405 -5.12 20.81 3.87
C PHE A 405 -5.49 22.26 4.09
N GLU A 406 -4.91 23.19 3.33
CA GLU A 406 -5.23 24.62 3.43
C GLU A 406 -6.71 24.90 3.14
N GLU A 407 -7.28 24.26 2.12
CA GLU A 407 -8.71 24.38 1.81
C GLU A 407 -9.57 23.86 2.97
N THR A 408 -9.18 22.72 3.54
CA THR A 408 -9.89 22.10 4.66
C THR A 408 -9.82 22.96 5.92
N ILE A 409 -8.65 23.51 6.25
CA ILE A 409 -8.45 24.43 7.38
C ILE A 409 -9.33 25.68 7.20
N ARG A 410 -9.30 26.30 6.01
CA ARG A 410 -10.13 27.48 5.70
C ARG A 410 -11.64 27.19 5.85
N ALA A 411 -12.07 26.00 5.40
CA ALA A 411 -13.46 25.58 5.53
C ALA A 411 -13.87 25.35 7.00
N ALA A 412 -12.98 24.75 7.80
CA ALA A 412 -13.22 24.54 9.22
C ALA A 412 -13.34 25.87 10.00
N HIS A 413 -12.46 26.84 9.74
CA HIS A 413 -12.51 28.16 10.37
C HIS A 413 -13.78 28.93 9.98
N ARG A 414 -14.27 28.82 8.75
CA ARG A 414 -15.55 29.43 8.35
C ARG A 414 -16.74 28.84 9.11
N ARG A 415 -16.76 27.52 9.31
CA ARG A 415 -17.81 26.85 10.12
C ARG A 415 -17.80 27.30 11.58
N SER A 416 -16.63 27.39 12.20
CA SER A 416 -16.49 27.82 13.61
C SER A 416 -16.91 29.29 13.86
N ARG A 417 -16.89 30.15 12.83
CA ARG A 417 -17.35 31.56 12.95
C ARG A 417 -18.85 31.72 12.69
N ALA A 418 -19.49 30.68 12.11
CA ALA A 418 -20.92 30.70 11.79
C ALA A 418 -21.79 30.03 12.87
N THR A 419 -21.16 29.35 13.82
CA THR A 419 -21.77 28.79 15.05
C THR A 419 -21.49 29.67 16.25
#